data_1af7bbe9aae02422f92dbb884f2d8da8
#
_entry.id   1af7bbe9aae02422f92dbb884f2d8da8
#
_cell.length_a   1.000
_cell.length_b   1.000
_cell.length_c   1.000
_cell.angle_alpha   90.00
_cell.angle_beta   90.00
_cell.angle_gamma   90.00
#
_symmetry.space_group_name_H-M   'P 1'
#
loop_
_entity.id
_entity.type
_entity.pdbx_description
1 polymer ?
#
loop_
_entity_poly.entity_id
_entity_poly.type
_entity_poly.pdbx_seq_one_letter_code
_entity_poly.pdbx_strand_id
1 'polypeptide(L)'
;MSAFINENFMLSNETARRLFHGEAENLPIIDYHCHLSPREIAENVRFRDITQLWLVDGHSGDHYKWRALRANGVPEEYITGDKSAWEKFEKWAETMPYLMRNPLYHWSHLELSRVFGIDRVLKPETAREIFEECNAKLATQEFHGQALIRKFNVEVVCTTDDPADDLRWHKQIAEHPFGTKVLPTWRPDKVMGIEDVKSLNEYLGRLSEAAGVEIRSYSTLIEALRKRHDFFGSMGCRLSDHGLDTFYAEEYDESEIERIFKTTLSGMPVDEYDAVKYKSAVLYDLAVMDAESGWTQQFHVGPLRNNCTRLFNGVGPDAGCDSMNDKPIAVAGNRFFDVLDMTGNLAKTILYCLNPKDNEVMTTMAYNFNDGTVPGKMQFGSGWWFLDQENGMRRQMDTLSSLGLLSRFVGMLTDSRSFISYPRHEYFRRILCDIIGTDVEAGKIPVSEIDTVARMVRDISYNNARNNFGF
;
A
#
# COMPACT_ATOMS: atom_id res chain seq x y z
N MET A 1 9.81 -31.80 17.01
CA MET A 1 8.64 -31.07 16.46
C MET A 1 9.17 -30.17 15.36
N SER A 2 8.51 -30.12 14.21
CA SER A 2 8.88 -29.17 13.15
C SER A 2 8.73 -27.72 13.64
N ALA A 3 9.54 -26.78 13.11
CA ALA A 3 9.38 -25.36 13.40
C ALA A 3 7.96 -24.90 13.05
N PHE A 4 7.46 -23.86 13.74
CA PHE A 4 6.14 -23.28 13.44
C PHE A 4 6.09 -22.75 12.02
N ILE A 5 7.03 -21.88 11.66
CA ILE A 5 7.22 -21.40 10.28
C ILE A 5 8.16 -22.37 9.56
N ASN A 6 7.64 -23.51 9.14
CA ASN A 6 8.39 -24.51 8.36
C ASN A 6 8.29 -24.24 6.85
N GLU A 7 9.01 -25.05 6.05
CA GLU A 7 9.03 -24.92 4.59
C GLU A 7 7.64 -25.00 3.96
N ASN A 8 6.73 -25.79 4.52
CA ASN A 8 5.36 -26.00 4.02
C ASN A 8 4.30 -25.20 4.78
N PHE A 9 4.70 -24.18 5.54
CA PHE A 9 3.77 -23.29 6.24
C PHE A 9 2.67 -22.78 5.28
N MET A 10 1.40 -22.96 5.65
CA MET A 10 0.21 -22.58 4.86
C MET A 10 0.04 -23.30 3.49
N LEU A 11 0.78 -24.35 3.21
CA LEU A 11 0.66 -25.15 2.00
C LEU A 11 -0.01 -26.50 2.33
N SER A 12 -1.33 -26.59 2.12
CA SER A 12 -2.15 -27.67 2.64
C SER A 12 -2.03 -28.98 1.83
N ASN A 13 -1.57 -28.92 0.58
CA ASN A 13 -1.53 -30.07 -0.33
C ASN A 13 -0.23 -30.12 -1.16
N GLU A 14 -0.02 -31.25 -1.86
CA GLU A 14 1.21 -31.51 -2.62
C GLU A 14 1.35 -30.57 -3.82
N THR A 15 0.25 -30.31 -4.52
CA THR A 15 0.28 -29.40 -5.68
C THR A 15 0.62 -27.95 -5.24
N ALA A 16 0.07 -27.49 -4.10
CA ALA A 16 0.41 -26.20 -3.53
C ALA A 16 1.91 -26.08 -3.21
N ARG A 17 2.50 -27.14 -2.61
CA ARG A 17 3.94 -27.19 -2.31
C ARG A 17 4.78 -27.14 -3.57
N ARG A 18 4.41 -27.94 -4.59
CA ARG A 18 5.09 -27.95 -5.89
C ARG A 18 5.03 -26.57 -6.54
N LEU A 19 3.89 -25.90 -6.56
CA LEU A 19 3.71 -24.58 -7.16
C LEU A 19 4.52 -23.53 -6.39
N PHE A 20 4.50 -23.56 -5.07
CA PHE A 20 5.24 -22.58 -4.27
C PHE A 20 6.74 -22.75 -4.44
N HIS A 21 7.29 -23.93 -4.13
CA HIS A 21 8.74 -24.18 -4.16
C HIS A 21 9.34 -24.16 -5.55
N GLY A 22 8.59 -24.64 -6.56
CA GLY A 22 9.05 -24.69 -7.94
C GLY A 22 8.93 -23.36 -8.70
N GLU A 23 7.90 -22.57 -8.39
CA GLU A 23 7.50 -21.46 -9.27
C GLU A 23 7.49 -20.08 -8.60
N ALA A 24 7.16 -19.98 -7.32
CA ALA A 24 6.91 -18.69 -6.67
C ALA A 24 7.98 -18.24 -5.67
N GLU A 25 8.57 -19.18 -4.92
CA GLU A 25 9.41 -18.91 -3.75
C GLU A 25 10.58 -17.97 -4.05
N ASN A 26 11.30 -18.22 -5.14
CA ASN A 26 12.54 -17.53 -5.49
C ASN A 26 12.36 -16.36 -6.47
N LEU A 27 11.10 -16.02 -6.84
CA LEU A 27 10.86 -14.90 -7.75
C LEU A 27 11.24 -13.57 -7.10
N PRO A 28 11.76 -12.61 -7.87
CA PRO A 28 11.99 -11.27 -7.39
C PRO A 28 10.70 -10.62 -6.86
N ILE A 29 10.84 -9.54 -6.13
CA ILE A 29 9.72 -8.74 -5.63
C ILE A 29 9.69 -7.42 -6.40
N ILE A 30 8.50 -7.05 -6.87
CA ILE A 30 8.15 -5.70 -7.28
C ILE A 30 7.17 -5.18 -6.26
N ASP A 31 7.65 -4.30 -5.38
CA ASP A 31 6.82 -3.64 -4.37
C ASP A 31 6.35 -2.29 -4.93
N TYR A 32 5.30 -2.36 -5.73
CA TYR A 32 4.81 -1.23 -6.52
C TYR A 32 3.98 -0.21 -5.72
N HIS A 33 3.80 -0.44 -4.41
CA HIS A 33 3.25 0.52 -3.48
C HIS A 33 3.70 0.21 -2.05
N CYS A 34 4.43 1.15 -1.45
CA CYS A 34 4.83 1.10 -0.05
C CYS A 34 4.99 2.51 0.53
N HIS A 35 5.21 2.58 1.84
CA HIS A 35 5.48 3.80 2.59
C HIS A 35 6.89 3.83 3.20
N LEU A 36 7.84 3.10 2.62
CA LEU A 36 9.24 3.19 3.04
C LEU A 36 9.76 4.61 2.82
N SER A 37 10.53 5.11 3.77
CA SER A 37 11.15 6.43 3.67
C SER A 37 12.28 6.43 2.63
N PRO A 38 12.17 7.21 1.54
CA PRO A 38 13.27 7.33 0.56
C PRO A 38 14.56 7.82 1.20
N ARG A 39 14.45 8.67 2.24
CA ARG A 39 15.59 9.16 3.01
C ARG A 39 16.32 8.02 3.72
N GLU A 40 15.59 7.16 4.44
CA GLU A 40 16.19 6.04 5.15
C GLU A 40 16.85 5.04 4.21
N ILE A 41 16.28 4.85 3.00
CA ILE A 41 16.89 4.03 1.95
C ILE A 41 18.19 4.70 1.45
N ALA A 42 18.16 6.00 1.14
CA ALA A 42 19.31 6.75 0.62
C ALA A 42 20.48 6.81 1.63
N GLU A 43 20.15 7.04 2.90
CA GLU A 43 21.11 7.08 4.01
C GLU A 43 21.57 5.68 4.46
N ASN A 44 21.00 4.60 3.88
CA ASN A 44 21.25 3.21 4.26
C ASN A 44 21.12 3.01 5.78
N VAL A 45 19.95 3.36 6.30
CA VAL A 45 19.67 3.46 7.73
C VAL A 45 20.15 2.25 8.52
N ARG A 46 20.74 2.51 9.67
CA ARG A 46 21.04 1.52 10.71
C ARG A 46 19.98 1.59 11.79
N PHE A 47 19.27 0.49 11.99
CA PHE A 47 18.27 0.40 13.05
C PHE A 47 18.96 0.21 14.42
N ARG A 48 18.47 0.92 15.40
CA ARG A 48 18.98 0.89 16.78
C ARG A 48 18.67 -0.43 17.47
N ASP A 49 17.43 -0.90 17.29
CA ASP A 49 16.90 -2.12 17.92
C ASP A 49 15.65 -2.61 17.18
N ILE A 50 15.18 -3.81 17.51
CA ILE A 50 13.99 -4.43 16.91
C ILE A 50 12.70 -3.67 17.25
N THR A 51 12.64 -2.94 18.35
CA THR A 51 11.48 -2.13 18.74
C THR A 51 11.30 -0.96 17.79
N GLN A 52 12.39 -0.28 17.43
CA GLN A 52 12.36 0.76 16.39
C GLN A 52 11.82 0.21 15.07
N LEU A 53 12.34 -0.92 14.64
CA LEU A 53 11.98 -1.53 13.37
C LEU A 53 10.54 -2.10 13.33
N TRP A 54 10.01 -2.52 14.48
CA TRP A 54 8.74 -3.24 14.57
C TRP A 54 7.58 -2.43 15.14
N LEU A 55 7.85 -1.59 16.13
CA LEU A 55 6.78 -1.01 16.94
C LEU A 55 6.69 0.50 16.80
N VAL A 56 7.80 1.20 17.03
CA VAL A 56 7.77 2.66 17.13
C VAL A 56 9.13 3.30 16.88
N ASP A 57 9.15 4.33 16.04
CA ASP A 57 10.26 5.25 15.89
C ASP A 57 9.77 6.70 16.01
N GLY A 58 10.11 7.36 17.09
CA GLY A 58 9.58 8.67 17.42
C GLY A 58 8.05 8.65 17.54
N HIS A 59 7.38 9.39 16.67
CA HIS A 59 5.91 9.48 16.63
C HIS A 59 5.28 8.57 15.55
N SER A 60 6.08 7.83 14.79
CA SER A 60 5.60 6.90 13.78
C SER A 60 5.80 5.46 14.23
N GLY A 61 5.00 4.54 13.69
CA GLY A 61 5.14 3.12 13.98
C GLY A 61 4.07 2.27 13.33
N ASP A 62 4.02 1.03 13.74
CA ASP A 62 3.07 0.05 13.21
C ASP A 62 1.71 0.18 13.90
N HIS A 63 0.80 0.86 13.27
CA HIS A 63 -0.55 1.09 13.79
C HIS A 63 -1.39 -0.20 13.93
N TYR A 64 -1.06 -1.29 13.23
CA TYR A 64 -1.67 -2.61 13.45
C TYR A 64 -1.27 -3.19 14.83
N LYS A 65 0.04 -3.14 15.14
CA LYS A 65 0.58 -3.62 16.41
C LYS A 65 0.11 -2.75 17.58
N TRP A 66 0.07 -1.42 17.40
CA TRP A 66 -0.46 -0.49 18.41
C TRP A 66 -1.93 -0.78 18.76
N ARG A 67 -2.75 -1.05 17.73
CA ARG A 67 -4.16 -1.43 17.93
C ARG A 67 -4.29 -2.73 18.72
N ALA A 68 -3.46 -3.73 18.40
CA ALA A 68 -3.46 -5.01 19.11
C ALA A 68 -3.00 -4.88 20.56
N LEU A 69 -1.95 -4.11 20.83
CA LEU A 69 -1.45 -3.83 22.19
C LEU A 69 -2.54 -3.17 23.04
N ARG A 70 -3.22 -2.13 22.51
CA ARG A 70 -4.33 -1.48 23.22
C ARG A 70 -5.48 -2.43 23.48
N ALA A 71 -5.84 -3.26 22.51
CA ALA A 71 -6.89 -4.28 22.67
C ALA A 71 -6.54 -5.31 23.76
N ASN A 72 -5.25 -5.57 23.96
CA ASN A 72 -4.76 -6.44 25.04
C ASN A 72 -4.60 -5.72 26.40
N GLY A 73 -5.01 -4.45 26.50
CA GLY A 73 -4.95 -3.68 27.75
C GLY A 73 -3.58 -3.10 28.10
N VAL A 74 -2.66 -3.01 27.15
CA VAL A 74 -1.33 -2.41 27.37
C VAL A 74 -1.48 -0.89 27.49
N PRO A 75 -0.93 -0.26 28.55
CA PRO A 75 -0.96 1.20 28.72
C PRO A 75 -0.19 1.93 27.62
N GLU A 76 -0.66 3.13 27.25
CA GLU A 76 -0.12 3.91 26.14
C GLU A 76 1.37 4.26 26.29
N GLU A 77 1.87 4.40 27.53
CA GLU A 77 3.30 4.63 27.80
C GLU A 77 4.24 3.55 27.25
N TYR A 78 3.74 2.29 27.11
CA TYR A 78 4.46 1.17 26.48
C TYR A 78 4.22 1.05 24.98
N ILE A 79 3.34 1.85 24.41
CA ILE A 79 3.01 1.82 22.97
C ILE A 79 3.69 2.98 22.26
N THR A 80 3.20 4.20 22.51
CA THR A 80 3.69 5.43 21.89
C THR A 80 4.41 6.36 22.87
N GLY A 81 4.36 6.09 24.18
CA GLY A 81 5.01 6.90 25.22
C GLY A 81 6.50 6.59 25.42
N ASP A 82 7.04 6.94 26.57
CA ASP A 82 8.48 7.08 26.81
C ASP A 82 9.18 5.83 27.39
N LYS A 83 8.49 4.70 27.47
CA LYS A 83 9.11 3.47 27.93
C LYS A 83 10.26 3.02 27.03
N SER A 84 11.24 2.36 27.61
CA SER A 84 12.40 1.85 26.88
C SER A 84 12.03 0.86 25.78
N ALA A 85 12.92 0.70 24.81
CA ALA A 85 12.73 -0.26 23.71
C ALA A 85 12.47 -1.69 24.23
N TRP A 86 13.17 -2.10 25.28
CA TRP A 86 12.93 -3.41 25.89
C TRP A 86 11.54 -3.51 26.51
N GLU A 87 11.12 -2.55 27.33
CA GLU A 87 9.80 -2.60 27.99
C GLU A 87 8.66 -2.65 26.96
N LYS A 88 8.79 -1.92 25.83
CA LYS A 88 7.82 -1.99 24.72
C LYS A 88 7.83 -3.35 24.04
N PHE A 89 9.01 -3.90 23.74
CA PHE A 89 9.13 -5.21 23.13
C PHE A 89 8.61 -6.33 24.04
N GLU A 90 8.88 -6.25 25.34
CA GLU A 90 8.36 -7.19 26.33
C GLU A 90 6.83 -7.20 26.33
N LYS A 91 6.16 -6.03 26.27
CA LYS A 91 4.70 -5.93 26.13
C LYS A 91 4.18 -6.51 24.83
N TRP A 92 4.94 -6.39 23.74
CA TRP A 92 4.62 -7.08 22.50
C TRP A 92 4.70 -8.60 22.65
N ALA A 93 5.76 -9.10 23.26
CA ALA A 93 5.93 -10.53 23.53
C ALA A 93 4.84 -11.10 24.49
N GLU A 94 4.43 -10.32 25.50
CA GLU A 94 3.30 -10.67 26.39
C GLU A 94 1.97 -10.71 25.62
N THR A 95 1.84 -9.91 24.56
CA THR A 95 0.62 -9.86 23.74
C THR A 95 0.55 -11.00 22.72
N MET A 96 1.69 -11.55 22.28
CA MET A 96 1.76 -12.59 21.26
C MET A 96 0.85 -13.82 21.50
N PRO A 97 0.76 -14.41 22.67
CA PRO A 97 -0.13 -15.55 22.93
C PRO A 97 -1.62 -15.25 22.67
N TYR A 98 -2.03 -13.99 22.81
CA TYR A 98 -3.40 -13.54 22.59
C TYR A 98 -3.69 -13.22 21.10
N LEU A 99 -2.66 -13.24 20.26
CA LEU A 99 -2.76 -12.99 18.81
C LEU A 99 -2.96 -14.25 17.97
N MET A 100 -3.12 -15.44 18.60
CA MET A 100 -3.43 -16.65 17.83
C MET A 100 -4.67 -16.44 16.99
N ARG A 101 -4.60 -16.78 15.66
CA ARG A 101 -5.56 -16.48 14.60
C ARG A 101 -5.58 -15.01 14.12
N ASN A 102 -4.84 -14.09 14.74
CA ASN A 102 -4.62 -12.77 14.18
C ASN A 102 -3.42 -12.81 13.21
N PRO A 103 -3.46 -12.13 12.06
CA PRO A 103 -2.36 -12.14 11.10
C PRO A 103 -1.02 -11.68 11.69
N LEU A 104 -1.02 -10.79 12.68
CA LEU A 104 0.19 -10.33 13.35
C LEU A 104 0.99 -11.47 14.02
N TYR A 105 0.30 -12.55 14.41
CA TYR A 105 0.99 -13.74 14.92
C TYR A 105 1.82 -14.43 13.84
N HIS A 106 1.23 -14.62 12.65
CA HIS A 106 1.93 -15.20 11.50
C HIS A 106 3.05 -14.27 11.01
N TRP A 107 2.75 -13.00 10.80
CA TRP A 107 3.71 -12.04 10.23
C TRP A 107 4.91 -11.84 11.15
N SER A 108 4.71 -11.67 12.47
CA SER A 108 5.83 -11.52 13.41
C SER A 108 6.76 -12.72 13.41
N HIS A 109 6.22 -13.95 13.39
CA HIS A 109 7.04 -15.15 13.34
C HIS A 109 7.69 -15.38 11.97
N LEU A 110 7.00 -15.00 10.88
CA LEU A 110 7.56 -15.06 9.54
C LEU A 110 8.74 -14.06 9.39
N GLU A 111 8.58 -12.85 9.91
CA GLU A 111 9.65 -11.85 9.98
C GLU A 111 10.84 -12.34 10.85
N LEU A 112 10.59 -12.91 12.03
CA LEU A 112 11.65 -13.50 12.86
C LEU A 112 12.41 -14.61 12.12
N SER A 113 11.70 -15.51 11.47
CA SER A 113 12.30 -16.63 10.75
C SER A 113 13.08 -16.16 9.50
N ARG A 114 12.46 -15.36 8.63
CA ARG A 114 13.02 -15.00 7.32
C ARG A 114 14.06 -13.89 7.38
N VAL A 115 13.88 -12.93 8.28
CA VAL A 115 14.84 -11.82 8.42
C VAL A 115 15.98 -12.24 9.35
N PHE A 116 15.66 -12.77 10.51
CA PHE A 116 16.63 -13.01 11.59
C PHE A 116 17.04 -14.48 11.73
N GLY A 117 16.41 -15.42 11.01
CA GLY A 117 16.71 -16.87 11.18
C GLY A 117 16.32 -17.39 12.57
N ILE A 118 15.28 -16.82 13.17
CA ILE A 118 14.79 -17.18 14.51
C ILE A 118 13.47 -17.92 14.37
N ASP A 119 13.50 -19.24 14.61
CA ASP A 119 12.31 -20.11 14.51
C ASP A 119 11.62 -20.34 15.86
N ARG A 120 12.18 -19.78 16.93
CA ARG A 120 11.57 -19.83 18.27
C ARG A 120 10.28 -18.98 18.28
N VAL A 121 9.24 -19.52 18.91
CA VAL A 121 8.00 -18.77 19.14
C VAL A 121 8.27 -17.61 20.09
N LEU A 122 7.85 -16.41 19.70
CA LEU A 122 7.90 -15.21 20.54
C LEU A 122 6.80 -15.31 21.61
N LYS A 123 7.23 -15.28 22.85
CA LYS A 123 6.38 -15.29 24.05
C LYS A 123 7.18 -14.73 25.23
N PRO A 124 6.57 -14.47 26.40
CA PRO A 124 7.29 -13.87 27.53
C PRO A 124 8.60 -14.57 27.88
N GLU A 125 8.62 -15.92 27.89
CA GLU A 125 9.78 -16.71 28.30
C GLU A 125 10.94 -16.65 27.28
N THR A 126 10.68 -16.35 26.01
CA THR A 126 11.70 -16.28 24.95
C THR A 126 12.03 -14.84 24.55
N ALA A 127 11.31 -13.86 25.08
CA ALA A 127 11.36 -12.47 24.66
C ALA A 127 12.78 -11.87 24.77
N ARG A 128 13.45 -12.09 25.91
CA ARG A 128 14.78 -11.50 26.15
C ARG A 128 15.81 -12.03 25.16
N GLU A 129 15.87 -13.33 24.96
CA GLU A 129 16.80 -13.95 24.02
C GLU A 129 16.57 -13.48 22.57
N ILE A 130 15.29 -13.41 22.14
CA ILE A 130 14.93 -12.95 20.81
C ILE A 130 15.30 -11.47 20.62
N PHE A 131 15.00 -10.62 21.61
CA PHE A 131 15.36 -9.20 21.58
C PHE A 131 16.88 -9.00 21.42
N GLU A 132 17.67 -9.69 22.24
CA GLU A 132 19.14 -9.57 22.22
C GLU A 132 19.73 -10.12 20.91
N GLU A 133 19.21 -11.26 20.41
CA GLU A 133 19.67 -11.86 19.15
C GLU A 133 19.32 -10.96 17.93
N CYS A 134 18.11 -10.42 17.87
CA CYS A 134 17.73 -9.46 16.82
C CYS A 134 18.62 -8.23 16.84
N ASN A 135 18.84 -7.64 18.03
CA ASN A 135 19.64 -6.43 18.15
C ASN A 135 21.13 -6.66 17.83
N ALA A 136 21.67 -7.83 18.17
CA ALA A 136 23.02 -8.21 17.78
C ALA A 136 23.16 -8.28 16.23
N LYS A 137 22.16 -8.82 15.54
CA LYS A 137 22.11 -8.86 14.05
C LYS A 137 21.94 -7.47 13.46
N LEU A 138 21.03 -6.64 13.97
CA LEU A 138 20.80 -5.26 13.52
C LEU A 138 22.04 -4.36 13.68
N ALA A 139 22.96 -4.70 14.56
CA ALA A 139 24.23 -3.98 14.70
C ALA A 139 25.20 -4.22 13.53
N THR A 140 24.95 -5.21 12.66
CA THR A 140 25.80 -5.55 11.52
C THR A 140 25.33 -4.89 10.22
N GLN A 141 26.26 -4.68 9.26
CA GLN A 141 25.93 -4.06 7.96
C GLN A 141 24.93 -4.87 7.12
N GLU A 142 24.83 -6.18 7.35
CA GLU A 142 23.91 -7.08 6.66
C GLU A 142 22.43 -6.81 7.00
N PHE A 143 22.17 -6.00 8.04
CA PHE A 143 20.83 -5.60 8.48
C PHE A 143 20.58 -4.10 8.37
N HIS A 144 21.41 -3.35 7.65
CA HIS A 144 21.11 -1.98 7.29
C HIS A 144 19.99 -1.94 6.23
N GLY A 145 19.33 -0.80 6.07
CA GLY A 145 18.12 -0.67 5.23
C GLY A 145 18.27 -1.25 3.82
N GLN A 146 19.32 -0.86 3.08
CA GLN A 146 19.54 -1.38 1.72
C GLN A 146 19.86 -2.89 1.69
N ALA A 147 20.53 -3.40 2.71
CA ALA A 147 20.83 -4.82 2.81
C ALA A 147 19.57 -5.66 3.08
N LEU A 148 18.65 -5.14 3.92
CA LEU A 148 17.35 -5.78 4.15
C LEU A 148 16.50 -5.85 2.88
N ILE A 149 16.47 -4.78 2.07
CA ILE A 149 15.77 -4.78 0.77
C ILE A 149 16.37 -5.85 -0.16
N ARG A 150 17.70 -5.88 -0.31
CA ARG A 150 18.37 -6.89 -1.16
C ARG A 150 18.18 -8.31 -0.67
N LYS A 151 18.10 -8.54 0.64
CA LYS A 151 17.90 -9.86 1.25
C LYS A 151 16.68 -10.58 0.69
N PHE A 152 15.64 -9.83 0.32
CA PHE A 152 14.39 -10.36 -0.23
C PHE A 152 14.32 -10.32 -1.77
N ASN A 153 15.45 -10.09 -2.43
CA ASN A 153 15.49 -10.01 -3.90
C ASN A 153 14.48 -9.00 -4.46
N VAL A 154 14.40 -7.82 -3.83
CA VAL A 154 13.49 -6.75 -4.27
C VAL A 154 14.10 -6.03 -5.46
N GLU A 155 13.45 -6.14 -6.61
CA GLU A 155 13.90 -5.49 -7.86
C GLU A 155 13.47 -4.04 -7.93
N VAL A 156 12.24 -3.75 -7.49
CA VAL A 156 11.66 -2.40 -7.54
C VAL A 156 10.93 -2.10 -6.23
N VAL A 157 11.12 -0.88 -5.74
CA VAL A 157 10.35 -0.25 -4.66
C VAL A 157 9.73 1.03 -5.20
N CYS A 158 8.40 1.16 -5.10
CA CYS A 158 7.70 2.41 -5.35
C CYS A 158 7.24 3.00 -4.01
N THR A 159 7.79 4.14 -3.67
CA THR A 159 7.46 4.89 -2.44
C THR A 159 6.17 5.68 -2.64
N THR A 160 5.75 6.44 -1.64
CA THR A 160 4.55 7.30 -1.71
C THR A 160 4.97 8.74 -1.44
N ASP A 161 4.89 9.61 -2.46
CA ASP A 161 5.54 10.92 -2.44
C ASP A 161 4.56 12.05 -2.79
N ASP A 162 4.72 13.17 -2.09
CA ASP A 162 3.87 14.35 -2.25
C ASP A 162 4.29 15.18 -3.46
N PRO A 163 3.37 15.78 -4.24
CA PRO A 163 3.69 16.70 -5.33
C PRO A 163 4.70 17.80 -5.01
N ALA A 164 4.72 18.27 -3.77
CA ALA A 164 5.66 19.32 -3.34
C ALA A 164 7.06 18.80 -2.97
N ASP A 165 7.29 17.49 -2.98
CA ASP A 165 8.60 16.90 -2.66
C ASP A 165 9.64 17.16 -3.74
N ASP A 166 10.87 17.48 -3.35
CA ASP A 166 11.99 17.73 -4.26
C ASP A 166 12.64 16.44 -4.81
N LEU A 167 12.23 15.28 -4.33
CA LEU A 167 12.73 13.95 -4.69
C LEU A 167 14.25 13.78 -4.61
N ARG A 168 14.93 14.60 -3.80
CA ARG A 168 16.41 14.57 -3.65
C ARG A 168 16.92 13.19 -3.24
N TRP A 169 16.16 12.46 -2.43
CA TRP A 169 16.56 11.12 -1.98
C TRP A 169 16.48 10.08 -3.07
N HIS A 170 15.47 10.15 -3.94
CA HIS A 170 15.38 9.31 -5.13
C HIS A 170 16.54 9.59 -6.09
N LYS A 171 16.88 10.87 -6.27
CA LYS A 171 18.04 11.26 -7.06
C LYS A 171 19.34 10.70 -6.48
N GLN A 172 19.55 10.84 -5.17
CA GLN A 172 20.71 10.28 -4.49
C GLN A 172 20.82 8.76 -4.65
N ILE A 173 19.68 8.04 -4.54
CA ILE A 173 19.66 6.58 -4.73
C ILE A 173 20.00 6.22 -6.17
N ALA A 174 19.48 6.97 -7.15
CA ALA A 174 19.78 6.74 -8.56
C ALA A 174 21.27 7.00 -8.90
N GLU A 175 21.89 7.98 -8.26
CA GLU A 175 23.32 8.28 -8.39
C GLU A 175 24.21 7.22 -7.69
N HIS A 176 23.69 6.55 -6.66
CA HIS A 176 24.38 5.52 -5.86
C HIS A 176 23.57 4.22 -5.80
N PRO A 177 23.41 3.50 -6.94
CA PRO A 177 22.54 2.34 -7.02
C PRO A 177 23.06 1.19 -6.15
N PHE A 178 22.14 0.48 -5.50
CA PHE A 178 22.44 -0.66 -4.62
C PHE A 178 21.83 -1.99 -5.09
N GLY A 179 21.33 -2.06 -6.33
CA GLY A 179 20.76 -3.26 -6.96
C GLY A 179 19.24 -3.29 -7.00
N THR A 180 18.56 -2.42 -6.27
CA THR A 180 17.10 -2.23 -6.30
C THR A 180 16.79 -0.86 -6.89
N LYS A 181 15.81 -0.79 -7.79
CA LYS A 181 15.28 0.51 -8.27
C LYS A 181 14.33 1.06 -7.21
N VAL A 182 14.50 2.33 -6.84
CA VAL A 182 13.59 3.06 -5.95
C VAL A 182 12.99 4.20 -6.75
N LEU A 183 11.68 4.16 -6.96
CA LEU A 183 10.96 5.09 -7.80
C LEU A 183 9.90 5.83 -6.98
N PRO A 184 9.65 7.11 -7.25
CA PRO A 184 8.57 7.83 -6.61
C PRO A 184 7.20 7.37 -7.16
N THR A 185 6.16 7.47 -6.33
CA THR A 185 4.77 7.37 -6.74
C THR A 185 4.07 8.69 -6.42
N TRP A 186 3.31 9.19 -7.37
CA TRP A 186 2.57 10.45 -7.30
C TRP A 186 1.35 10.33 -6.40
N ARG A 187 1.33 11.04 -5.23
CA ARG A 187 0.18 11.06 -4.32
C ARG A 187 -0.30 12.48 -4.03
N PRO A 188 -1.22 13.03 -4.84
CA PRO A 188 -1.66 14.42 -4.77
C PRO A 188 -2.82 14.68 -3.80
N ASP A 189 -3.19 13.76 -2.92
CA ASP A 189 -4.42 13.82 -2.10
C ASP A 189 -4.60 15.13 -1.33
N LYS A 190 -3.52 15.81 -0.94
CA LYS A 190 -3.59 17.05 -0.16
C LYS A 190 -4.28 18.19 -0.90
N VAL A 191 -4.25 18.20 -2.24
CA VAL A 191 -4.97 19.25 -3.02
C VAL A 191 -6.48 19.12 -2.92
N MET A 192 -6.99 17.93 -2.54
CA MET A 192 -8.42 17.68 -2.38
C MET A 192 -8.96 18.03 -0.98
N GLY A 193 -8.11 18.40 -0.04
CA GLY A 193 -8.48 18.67 1.37
C GLY A 193 -9.19 20.00 1.60
N ILE A 194 -10.18 20.33 0.78
CA ILE A 194 -10.85 21.65 0.75
C ILE A 194 -11.66 21.95 2.00
N GLU A 195 -12.02 20.95 2.80
CA GLU A 195 -12.72 21.11 4.08
C GLU A 195 -11.86 21.80 5.15
N ASP A 196 -10.55 21.61 5.08
CA ASP A 196 -9.61 22.34 5.95
C ASP A 196 -8.90 23.44 5.13
N VAL A 197 -9.58 24.56 5.00
CA VAL A 197 -9.13 25.71 4.21
C VAL A 197 -7.76 26.21 4.62
N LYS A 198 -7.43 26.18 5.92
CA LYS A 198 -6.13 26.63 6.41
C LYS A 198 -5.02 25.68 5.94
N SER A 199 -5.17 24.38 6.19
CA SER A 199 -4.19 23.37 5.79
C SER A 199 -4.03 23.32 4.27
N LEU A 200 -5.12 23.47 3.52
CA LEU A 200 -5.05 23.52 2.05
C LEU A 200 -4.26 24.75 1.58
N ASN A 201 -4.53 25.95 2.08
CA ASN A 201 -3.82 27.18 1.67
C ASN A 201 -2.32 27.10 2.03
N GLU A 202 -1.96 26.56 3.19
CA GLU A 202 -0.56 26.30 3.56
C GLU A 202 0.11 25.32 2.58
N TYR A 203 -0.63 24.28 2.17
CA TYR A 203 -0.14 23.32 1.18
C TYR A 203 0.02 23.93 -0.21
N LEU A 204 -0.97 24.73 -0.68
CA LEU A 204 -0.89 25.43 -1.97
C LEU A 204 0.31 26.39 -2.04
N GLY A 205 0.67 27.01 -0.93
CA GLY A 205 1.90 27.82 -0.84
C GLY A 205 3.17 27.00 -1.11
N ARG A 206 3.30 25.82 -0.50
CA ARG A 206 4.42 24.90 -0.74
C ARG A 206 4.45 24.35 -2.16
N LEU A 207 3.27 23.97 -2.69
CA LEU A 207 3.16 23.49 -4.05
C LEU A 207 3.53 24.56 -5.07
N SER A 208 3.09 25.82 -4.83
CA SER A 208 3.42 27.00 -5.64
C SER A 208 4.94 27.20 -5.71
N GLU A 209 5.62 27.13 -4.56
CA GLU A 209 7.08 27.23 -4.47
C GLU A 209 7.77 26.08 -5.22
N ALA A 210 7.36 24.83 -4.97
CA ALA A 210 7.93 23.64 -5.60
C ALA A 210 7.75 23.62 -7.14
N ALA A 211 6.60 24.10 -7.64
CA ALA A 211 6.30 24.17 -9.06
C ALA A 211 6.88 25.42 -9.75
N GLY A 212 7.23 26.46 -9.00
CA GLY A 212 7.57 27.77 -9.56
C GLY A 212 6.40 28.40 -10.32
N VAL A 213 5.17 28.19 -9.84
CA VAL A 213 3.92 28.72 -10.39
C VAL A 213 3.14 29.37 -9.28
N GLU A 214 2.77 30.64 -9.46
CA GLU A 214 1.92 31.32 -8.48
C GLU A 214 0.46 30.86 -8.62
N ILE A 215 -0.03 30.13 -7.62
CA ILE A 215 -1.37 29.57 -7.62
C ILE A 215 -2.37 30.64 -7.17
N ARG A 216 -3.11 31.23 -8.13
CA ARG A 216 -4.13 32.27 -7.91
C ARG A 216 -5.52 31.88 -8.42
N SER A 217 -5.63 30.77 -9.13
CA SER A 217 -6.85 30.29 -9.77
C SER A 217 -6.79 28.77 -9.85
N TYR A 218 -7.93 28.14 -10.11
CA TYR A 218 -7.97 26.70 -10.36
C TYR A 218 -7.08 26.30 -11.55
N SER A 219 -7.10 27.08 -12.61
CA SER A 219 -6.25 26.82 -13.78
C SER A 219 -4.75 26.85 -13.46
N THR A 220 -4.30 27.79 -12.59
CA THR A 220 -2.90 27.83 -12.16
C THR A 220 -2.55 26.74 -11.14
N LEU A 221 -3.52 26.20 -10.38
CA LEU A 221 -3.34 24.99 -9.60
C LEU A 221 -3.04 23.79 -10.52
N ILE A 222 -3.86 23.61 -11.56
CA ILE A 222 -3.66 22.52 -12.53
C ILE A 222 -2.33 22.67 -13.29
N GLU A 223 -1.92 23.88 -13.64
CA GLU A 223 -0.59 24.15 -14.20
C GLU A 223 0.54 23.72 -13.25
N ALA A 224 0.43 24.07 -11.97
CA ALA A 224 1.42 23.70 -10.96
C ALA A 224 1.51 22.17 -10.78
N LEU A 225 0.36 21.50 -10.71
CA LEU A 225 0.29 20.03 -10.60
C LEU A 225 0.91 19.36 -11.84
N ARG A 226 0.60 19.83 -13.05
CA ARG A 226 1.14 19.30 -14.30
C ARG A 226 2.66 19.41 -14.36
N LYS A 227 3.23 20.56 -13.99
CA LYS A 227 4.69 20.73 -13.89
C LYS A 227 5.32 19.74 -12.88
N ARG A 228 4.67 19.53 -11.75
CA ARG A 228 5.17 18.58 -10.74
C ARG A 228 5.03 17.12 -11.21
N HIS A 229 3.93 16.80 -11.89
CA HIS A 229 3.71 15.48 -12.49
C HIS A 229 4.79 15.16 -13.54
N ASP A 230 5.11 16.10 -14.42
CA ASP A 230 6.20 15.97 -15.40
C ASP A 230 7.56 15.79 -14.72
N PHE A 231 7.81 16.50 -13.62
CA PHE A 231 9.01 16.33 -12.83
C PHE A 231 9.11 14.92 -12.23
N PHE A 232 8.01 14.40 -11.65
CA PHE A 232 7.96 13.02 -11.16
C PHE A 232 8.21 12.01 -12.29
N GLY A 233 7.64 12.24 -13.48
CA GLY A 233 7.91 11.44 -14.67
C GLY A 233 9.39 11.40 -15.05
N SER A 234 10.06 12.56 -14.99
CA SER A 234 11.50 12.66 -15.24
C SER A 234 12.35 11.90 -14.23
N MET A 235 11.83 11.67 -13.03
CA MET A 235 12.45 10.88 -11.97
C MET A 235 12.11 9.39 -12.02
N GLY A 236 11.38 8.96 -13.04
CA GLY A 236 11.04 7.55 -13.29
C GLY A 236 9.69 7.11 -12.71
N CYS A 237 8.86 8.02 -12.22
CA CYS A 237 7.50 7.72 -11.77
C CYS A 237 6.69 7.04 -12.89
N ARG A 238 5.89 6.05 -12.53
CA ARG A 238 5.02 5.26 -13.43
C ARG A 238 3.63 5.05 -12.85
N LEU A 239 3.41 5.49 -11.64
CA LEU A 239 2.25 5.19 -10.83
C LEU A 239 1.75 6.45 -10.13
N SER A 240 0.43 6.60 -10.06
CA SER A 240 -0.23 7.46 -9.08
C SER A 240 -0.88 6.62 -7.99
N ASP A 241 -1.20 7.27 -6.87
CA ASP A 241 -1.88 6.69 -5.73
C ASP A 241 -2.82 7.71 -5.10
N HIS A 242 -4.04 7.29 -4.79
CA HIS A 242 -5.08 8.11 -4.21
C HIS A 242 -5.74 7.39 -3.04
N GLY A 243 -5.82 8.04 -1.89
CA GLY A 243 -6.55 7.57 -0.71
C GLY A 243 -7.88 8.32 -0.58
N LEU A 244 -8.98 7.68 -0.97
CA LEU A 244 -10.31 8.28 -1.03
C LEU A 244 -11.25 7.66 0.01
N ASP A 245 -12.10 8.45 0.64
CA ASP A 245 -13.20 7.93 1.46
C ASP A 245 -14.35 7.38 0.59
N THR A 246 -14.56 7.94 -0.60
CA THR A 246 -15.46 7.49 -1.68
C THR A 246 -14.98 8.05 -3.01
N PHE A 247 -15.61 7.69 -4.14
CA PHE A 247 -15.40 8.37 -5.41
C PHE A 247 -16.18 9.68 -5.48
N TYR A 248 -15.65 10.63 -6.27
CA TYR A 248 -16.23 11.93 -6.54
C TYR A 248 -16.48 12.08 -8.03
N ALA A 249 -17.73 12.34 -8.44
CA ALA A 249 -18.13 12.46 -9.83
C ALA A 249 -19.41 13.33 -9.99
N GLU A 250 -19.49 14.42 -9.23
CA GLU A 250 -20.57 15.40 -9.40
C GLU A 250 -20.33 16.25 -10.65
N GLU A 251 -21.43 16.65 -11.32
CA GLU A 251 -21.38 17.54 -12.45
C GLU A 251 -21.00 18.95 -11.99
N TYR A 252 -20.18 19.62 -12.78
CA TYR A 252 -19.71 20.99 -12.53
C TYR A 252 -19.43 21.71 -13.84
N ASP A 253 -19.41 23.04 -13.80
CA ASP A 253 -18.82 23.85 -14.85
C ASP A 253 -17.55 24.57 -14.35
N GLU A 254 -16.74 25.03 -15.32
CA GLU A 254 -15.45 25.67 -15.01
C GLU A 254 -15.61 26.92 -14.14
N SER A 255 -16.70 27.67 -14.31
CA SER A 255 -16.95 28.91 -13.54
C SER A 255 -17.31 28.60 -12.08
N GLU A 256 -18.00 27.50 -11.84
CA GLU A 256 -18.30 27.01 -10.48
C GLU A 256 -16.99 26.62 -9.77
N ILE A 257 -16.14 25.83 -10.41
CA ILE A 257 -14.87 25.40 -9.81
C ILE A 257 -13.95 26.58 -9.52
N GLU A 258 -13.86 27.51 -10.45
CA GLU A 258 -13.09 28.73 -10.26
C GLU A 258 -13.61 29.57 -9.08
N ARG A 259 -14.94 29.70 -8.94
CA ARG A 259 -15.59 30.38 -7.80
C ARG A 259 -15.26 29.67 -6.48
N ILE A 260 -15.43 28.36 -6.44
CA ILE A 260 -15.17 27.53 -5.26
C ILE A 260 -13.71 27.68 -4.83
N PHE A 261 -12.78 27.53 -5.77
CA PHE A 261 -11.37 27.63 -5.47
C PHE A 261 -10.95 29.02 -4.98
N LYS A 262 -11.46 30.11 -5.59
CA LYS A 262 -11.23 31.48 -5.12
C LYS A 262 -11.78 31.74 -3.73
N THR A 263 -12.96 31.18 -3.42
CA THR A 263 -13.53 31.25 -2.05
C THR A 263 -12.57 30.65 -1.05
N THR A 264 -12.04 29.46 -1.34
CA THR A 264 -11.07 28.77 -0.49
C THR A 264 -9.74 29.54 -0.37
N LEU A 265 -9.21 30.05 -1.48
CA LEU A 265 -7.98 30.88 -1.46
C LEU A 265 -8.14 32.13 -0.61
N SER A 266 -9.36 32.71 -0.51
CA SER A 266 -9.63 33.88 0.34
C SER A 266 -9.72 33.54 1.82
N GLY A 267 -9.56 32.26 2.21
CA GLY A 267 -9.67 31.80 3.58
C GLY A 267 -11.09 31.47 4.04
N MET A 268 -12.05 31.45 3.12
CA MET A 268 -13.47 31.19 3.43
C MET A 268 -13.79 29.70 3.21
N PRO A 269 -14.56 29.09 4.14
CA PRO A 269 -15.01 27.71 3.96
C PRO A 269 -16.05 27.61 2.84
N VAL A 270 -16.12 26.45 2.21
CA VAL A 270 -17.16 26.06 1.25
C VAL A 270 -18.11 25.05 1.87
N ASP A 271 -19.29 24.92 1.33
CA ASP A 271 -20.23 23.90 1.77
C ASP A 271 -19.87 22.52 1.22
N GLU A 272 -20.54 21.48 1.71
CA GLU A 272 -20.25 20.09 1.33
C GLU A 272 -20.47 19.84 -0.17
N TYR A 273 -21.47 20.47 -0.77
CA TYR A 273 -21.78 20.30 -2.20
C TYR A 273 -20.70 20.91 -3.08
N ASP A 274 -20.27 22.13 -2.77
CA ASP A 274 -19.16 22.81 -3.44
C ASP A 274 -17.84 21.99 -3.25
N ALA A 275 -17.61 21.43 -2.05
CA ALA A 275 -16.44 20.61 -1.79
C ALA A 275 -16.41 19.33 -2.66
N VAL A 276 -17.55 18.67 -2.83
CA VAL A 276 -17.65 17.47 -3.68
C VAL A 276 -17.43 17.81 -5.15
N LYS A 277 -17.97 18.93 -5.65
CA LYS A 277 -17.70 19.40 -7.03
C LYS A 277 -16.23 19.69 -7.27
N TYR A 278 -15.58 20.38 -6.34
CA TYR A 278 -14.16 20.67 -6.42
C TYR A 278 -13.32 19.37 -6.47
N LYS A 279 -13.61 18.42 -5.58
CA LYS A 279 -12.92 17.12 -5.57
C LYS A 279 -13.15 16.34 -6.86
N SER A 280 -14.35 16.43 -7.43
CA SER A 280 -14.67 15.80 -8.73
C SER A 280 -13.82 16.37 -9.86
N ALA A 281 -13.69 17.68 -9.92
CA ALA A 281 -12.87 18.36 -10.92
C ALA A 281 -11.38 18.02 -10.77
N VAL A 282 -10.85 18.12 -9.56
CA VAL A 282 -9.44 17.82 -9.28
C VAL A 282 -9.12 16.36 -9.61
N LEU A 283 -9.96 15.42 -9.18
CA LEU A 283 -9.73 13.99 -9.41
C LEU A 283 -9.75 13.65 -10.90
N TYR A 284 -10.64 14.30 -11.69
CA TYR A 284 -10.69 14.17 -13.13
C TYR A 284 -9.41 14.69 -13.78
N ASP A 285 -8.96 15.90 -13.44
CA ASP A 285 -7.76 16.51 -14.04
C ASP A 285 -6.49 15.70 -13.70
N LEU A 286 -6.39 15.16 -12.49
CA LEU A 286 -5.29 14.27 -12.09
C LEU A 286 -5.30 12.96 -12.91
N ALA A 287 -6.47 12.37 -13.13
CA ALA A 287 -6.61 11.16 -13.94
C ALA A 287 -6.24 11.40 -15.42
N VAL A 288 -6.56 12.57 -15.95
CA VAL A 288 -6.14 12.99 -17.31
C VAL A 288 -4.62 13.07 -17.40
N MET A 289 -3.94 13.66 -16.40
CA MET A 289 -2.47 13.73 -16.39
C MET A 289 -1.83 12.33 -16.41
N ASP A 290 -2.38 11.39 -15.64
CA ASP A 290 -1.91 10.01 -15.61
C ASP A 290 -2.10 9.30 -16.96
N ALA A 291 -3.26 9.50 -17.60
CA ALA A 291 -3.54 8.92 -18.91
C ALA A 291 -2.61 9.46 -20.00
N GLU A 292 -2.40 10.78 -20.05
CA GLU A 292 -1.49 11.45 -20.99
C GLU A 292 -0.05 10.95 -20.83
N SER A 293 0.36 10.62 -19.63
CA SER A 293 1.71 10.11 -19.32
C SER A 293 1.83 8.58 -19.39
N GLY A 294 0.72 7.86 -19.61
CA GLY A 294 0.68 6.40 -19.69
C GLY A 294 0.95 5.72 -18.33
N TRP A 295 0.71 6.41 -17.22
CA TRP A 295 0.89 5.86 -15.88
C TRP A 295 -0.26 4.93 -15.50
N THR A 296 -0.05 4.20 -14.42
CA THR A 296 -1.11 3.37 -13.81
C THR A 296 -1.63 4.06 -12.56
N GLN A 297 -2.94 4.27 -12.50
CA GLN A 297 -3.61 4.85 -11.34
C GLN A 297 -3.90 3.77 -10.28
N GLN A 298 -3.77 4.13 -9.01
CA GLN A 298 -4.16 3.31 -7.88
C GLN A 298 -5.16 4.06 -7.01
N PHE A 299 -6.34 3.50 -6.79
CA PHE A 299 -7.37 4.09 -5.93
C PHE A 299 -7.60 3.24 -4.70
N HIS A 300 -7.18 3.73 -3.55
CA HIS A 300 -7.41 3.15 -2.22
C HIS A 300 -8.67 3.77 -1.62
N VAL A 301 -9.78 3.03 -1.62
CA VAL A 301 -11.10 3.59 -1.27
C VAL A 301 -11.66 2.99 0.01
N GLY A 302 -12.18 3.85 0.89
CA GLY A 302 -13.03 3.45 1.98
C GLY A 302 -12.47 3.54 3.40
N PRO A 303 -11.39 4.29 3.71
CA PRO A 303 -11.00 4.51 5.10
C PRO A 303 -11.90 5.56 5.78
N LEU A 304 -12.26 5.29 7.03
CA LEU A 304 -12.80 6.28 7.97
C LEU A 304 -11.75 6.53 9.03
N ARG A 305 -11.09 7.69 8.95
CA ARG A 305 -9.86 7.97 9.68
C ARG A 305 -10.10 8.68 11.01
N ASN A 306 -9.16 8.49 11.96
CA ASN A 306 -9.05 9.25 13.19
C ASN A 306 -10.31 9.21 14.09
N ASN A 307 -10.97 8.04 14.17
CA ASN A 307 -12.27 7.90 14.86
C ASN A 307 -12.19 8.05 16.40
N CYS A 308 -11.00 8.05 16.99
CA CYS A 308 -10.81 8.26 18.41
C CYS A 308 -10.15 9.62 18.67
N THR A 309 -10.96 10.66 18.91
CA THR A 309 -10.49 12.03 19.16
C THR A 309 -9.44 12.12 20.28
N ARG A 310 -9.59 11.34 21.35
CA ARG A 310 -8.65 11.32 22.47
C ARG A 310 -7.25 10.87 22.01
N LEU A 311 -7.18 9.82 21.19
CA LEU A 311 -5.90 9.32 20.68
C LEU A 311 -5.34 10.25 19.59
N PHE A 312 -6.19 10.77 18.72
CA PHE A 312 -5.77 11.75 17.73
C PHE A 312 -5.12 13.00 18.36
N ASN A 313 -5.74 13.53 19.43
CA ASN A 313 -5.18 14.70 20.14
C ASN A 313 -3.88 14.38 20.91
N GLY A 314 -3.70 13.13 21.35
CA GLY A 314 -2.52 12.73 22.14
C GLY A 314 -1.36 12.17 21.33
N VAL A 315 -1.65 11.48 20.23
CA VAL A 315 -0.65 10.75 19.42
C VAL A 315 -0.56 11.30 18.00
N GLY A 316 -1.66 11.82 17.45
CA GLY A 316 -1.75 12.30 16.07
C GLY A 316 -2.45 11.32 15.13
N PRO A 317 -2.34 11.55 13.81
CA PRO A 317 -2.90 10.65 12.78
C PRO A 317 -2.19 9.28 12.78
N ASP A 318 -2.77 8.31 12.09
CA ASP A 318 -2.24 6.96 11.95
C ASP A 318 -1.99 6.24 13.30
N ALA A 319 -2.73 6.61 14.34
CA ALA A 319 -2.58 6.04 15.68
C ALA A 319 -3.25 4.66 15.86
N GLY A 320 -3.74 4.03 14.78
CA GLY A 320 -4.47 2.77 14.83
C GLY A 320 -5.94 2.91 15.23
N CYS A 321 -6.53 4.09 14.98
CA CYS A 321 -7.92 4.45 15.34
C CYS A 321 -8.82 4.64 14.12
N ASP A 322 -8.47 4.00 13.04
CA ASP A 322 -9.21 4.04 11.79
C ASP A 322 -10.15 2.83 11.66
N SER A 323 -11.18 2.94 10.87
CA SER A 323 -12.12 1.88 10.56
C SER A 323 -12.52 1.88 9.09
N MET A 324 -13.26 0.86 8.70
CA MET A 324 -13.87 0.76 7.38
C MET A 324 -15.02 1.76 7.28
N ASN A 325 -15.07 2.46 6.15
CA ASN A 325 -16.21 3.29 5.76
C ASN A 325 -17.31 2.41 5.14
N ASP A 326 -18.54 2.89 5.18
CA ASP A 326 -19.68 2.24 4.55
C ASP A 326 -20.41 3.13 3.52
N LYS A 327 -19.73 4.19 3.04
CA LYS A 327 -20.27 5.05 1.98
C LYS A 327 -20.49 4.27 0.69
N PRO A 328 -21.55 4.58 -0.08
CA PRO A 328 -21.75 4.01 -1.42
C PRO A 328 -20.65 4.45 -2.38
N ILE A 329 -20.08 3.50 -3.12
CA ILE A 329 -19.01 3.78 -4.09
C ILE A 329 -19.41 3.51 -5.55
N ALA A 330 -20.43 2.67 -5.76
CA ALA A 330 -20.74 2.14 -7.08
C ALA A 330 -21.14 3.23 -8.09
N VAL A 331 -22.08 4.11 -7.75
CA VAL A 331 -22.63 5.10 -8.70
C VAL A 331 -21.59 6.14 -9.06
N ALA A 332 -20.94 6.73 -8.07
CA ALA A 332 -19.94 7.76 -8.31
C ALA A 332 -18.69 7.19 -9.02
N GLY A 333 -18.24 5.99 -8.63
CA GLY A 333 -17.10 5.34 -9.28
C GLY A 333 -17.37 5.00 -10.75
N ASN A 334 -18.52 4.38 -11.07
CA ASN A 334 -18.86 4.11 -12.47
C ASN A 334 -18.98 5.41 -13.29
N ARG A 335 -19.59 6.47 -12.75
CA ARG A 335 -19.67 7.78 -13.44
C ARG A 335 -18.28 8.38 -13.67
N PHE A 336 -17.40 8.31 -12.68
CA PHE A 336 -16.03 8.81 -12.81
C PHE A 336 -15.26 8.10 -13.94
N PHE A 337 -15.28 6.77 -13.97
CA PHE A 337 -14.59 6.01 -15.00
C PHE A 337 -15.25 6.13 -16.38
N ASP A 338 -16.59 6.23 -16.44
CA ASP A 338 -17.33 6.45 -17.69
C ASP A 338 -16.94 7.76 -18.37
N VAL A 339 -16.85 8.85 -17.62
CA VAL A 339 -16.42 10.15 -18.18
C VAL A 339 -14.98 10.09 -18.71
N LEU A 340 -14.08 9.42 -18.00
CA LEU A 340 -12.69 9.23 -18.45
C LEU A 340 -12.62 8.34 -19.70
N ASP A 341 -13.40 7.27 -19.77
CA ASP A 341 -13.45 6.36 -20.92
C ASP A 341 -14.03 7.06 -22.15
N MET A 342 -15.15 7.76 -21.99
CA MET A 342 -15.79 8.53 -23.06
C MET A 342 -14.89 9.61 -23.67
N THR A 343 -14.00 10.18 -22.87
CA THR A 343 -13.04 11.21 -23.31
C THR A 343 -11.69 10.65 -23.78
N GLY A 344 -11.52 9.32 -23.73
CA GLY A 344 -10.27 8.65 -24.09
C GLY A 344 -9.14 8.84 -23.06
N ASN A 345 -9.47 9.26 -21.85
CA ASN A 345 -8.53 9.60 -20.78
C ASN A 345 -8.49 8.56 -19.64
N LEU A 346 -9.02 7.36 -19.88
CA LEU A 346 -8.96 6.29 -18.88
C LEU A 346 -7.61 5.56 -18.93
N ALA A 347 -6.78 5.83 -17.94
CA ALA A 347 -5.50 5.15 -17.76
C ALA A 347 -5.67 3.69 -17.27
N LYS A 348 -4.57 2.91 -17.28
CA LYS A 348 -4.53 1.65 -16.53
C LYS A 348 -4.86 1.94 -15.07
N THR A 349 -5.73 1.13 -14.45
CA THR A 349 -6.26 1.45 -13.12
C THR A 349 -6.37 0.21 -12.24
N ILE A 350 -5.94 0.35 -10.99
CA ILE A 350 -6.07 -0.66 -9.94
C ILE A 350 -6.95 -0.10 -8.82
N LEU A 351 -7.99 -0.84 -8.46
CA LEU A 351 -8.95 -0.47 -7.43
C LEU A 351 -8.74 -1.30 -6.17
N TYR A 352 -8.62 -0.65 -5.03
CA TYR A 352 -8.55 -1.29 -3.72
C TYR A 352 -9.71 -0.82 -2.86
N CYS A 353 -10.40 -1.74 -2.19
CA CYS A 353 -11.37 -1.39 -1.17
C CYS A 353 -10.90 -1.80 0.22
N LEU A 354 -11.32 -1.03 1.22
CA LEU A 354 -11.06 -1.36 2.61
C LEU A 354 -12.18 -2.21 3.22
N ASN A 355 -13.42 -2.01 2.77
CA ASN A 355 -14.58 -2.76 3.22
C ASN A 355 -14.80 -3.99 2.31
N PRO A 356 -14.79 -5.22 2.85
CA PRO A 356 -14.97 -6.42 2.05
C PRO A 356 -16.35 -6.55 1.39
N LYS A 357 -17.36 -5.76 1.81
CA LYS A 357 -18.66 -5.68 1.12
C LYS A 357 -18.54 -5.13 -0.31
N ASP A 358 -17.46 -4.40 -0.58
CA ASP A 358 -17.24 -3.71 -1.84
C ASP A 358 -16.38 -4.53 -2.83
N ASN A 359 -15.93 -5.74 -2.46
CA ASN A 359 -15.12 -6.58 -3.36
C ASN A 359 -15.81 -6.82 -4.71
N GLU A 360 -17.06 -7.29 -4.70
CA GLU A 360 -17.84 -7.55 -5.92
C GLU A 360 -18.19 -6.24 -6.65
N VAL A 361 -18.46 -5.17 -5.91
CA VAL A 361 -18.74 -3.84 -6.46
C VAL A 361 -17.52 -3.32 -7.24
N MET A 362 -16.33 -3.35 -6.61
CA MET A 362 -15.08 -2.90 -7.25
C MET A 362 -14.72 -3.77 -8.46
N THR A 363 -14.87 -5.08 -8.33
CA THR A 363 -14.52 -6.00 -9.42
C THR A 363 -15.45 -5.80 -10.61
N THR A 364 -16.76 -5.78 -10.41
CA THR A 364 -17.71 -5.56 -11.52
C THR A 364 -17.53 -4.18 -12.15
N MET A 365 -17.25 -3.14 -11.37
CA MET A 365 -16.97 -1.81 -11.87
C MET A 365 -15.70 -1.78 -12.74
N ALA A 366 -14.60 -2.37 -12.26
CA ALA A 366 -13.36 -2.45 -13.04
C ALA A 366 -13.57 -3.15 -14.40
N TYR A 367 -14.36 -4.21 -14.43
CA TYR A 367 -14.57 -4.99 -15.64
C TYR A 367 -15.52 -4.36 -16.66
N ASN A 368 -16.22 -3.26 -16.32
CA ASN A 368 -16.99 -2.49 -17.29
C ASN A 368 -16.11 -1.76 -18.33
N PHE A 369 -14.88 -1.40 -17.94
CA PHE A 369 -14.01 -0.46 -18.68
C PHE A 369 -12.75 -1.11 -19.27
N ASN A 370 -12.70 -2.44 -19.39
CA ASN A 370 -11.62 -3.12 -20.12
C ASN A 370 -11.91 -3.06 -21.64
N ASP A 371 -11.14 -2.29 -22.38
CA ASP A 371 -11.34 -1.95 -23.80
C ASP A 371 -10.53 -2.83 -24.78
N GLY A 372 -9.75 -3.78 -24.27
CA GLY A 372 -8.92 -4.67 -25.07
C GLY A 372 -7.58 -4.09 -25.53
N THR A 373 -7.25 -2.86 -25.18
CA THR A 373 -5.95 -2.25 -25.53
C THR A 373 -4.80 -2.79 -24.70
N VAL A 374 -5.03 -3.05 -23.41
CA VAL A 374 -4.04 -3.61 -22.49
C VAL A 374 -4.70 -4.75 -21.68
N PRO A 375 -4.07 -5.93 -21.60
CA PRO A 375 -4.59 -7.01 -20.75
C PRO A 375 -4.64 -6.59 -19.28
N GLY A 376 -5.84 -6.61 -18.67
CA GLY A 376 -6.04 -6.18 -17.28
C GLY A 376 -5.86 -4.67 -17.09
N LYS A 377 -6.30 -3.87 -18.07
CA LYS A 377 -6.27 -2.39 -18.01
C LYS A 377 -6.90 -1.86 -16.73
N MET A 378 -8.07 -2.39 -16.42
CA MET A 378 -8.77 -2.13 -15.16
C MET A 378 -8.81 -3.41 -14.34
N GLN A 379 -8.40 -3.37 -13.09
CA GLN A 379 -8.43 -4.55 -12.24
C GLN A 379 -8.69 -4.23 -10.77
N PHE A 380 -9.28 -5.22 -10.08
CA PHE A 380 -9.41 -5.21 -8.64
C PHE A 380 -8.08 -5.68 -8.04
N GLY A 381 -7.48 -4.86 -7.21
CA GLY A 381 -6.15 -5.04 -6.63
C GLY A 381 -6.12 -6.00 -5.44
N SER A 382 -4.97 -6.09 -4.78
CA SER A 382 -4.76 -6.96 -3.62
C SER A 382 -5.62 -6.53 -2.42
N GLY A 383 -5.84 -7.46 -1.49
CA GLY A 383 -6.44 -7.11 -0.20
C GLY A 383 -5.63 -6.01 0.46
N TRP A 384 -6.30 -4.90 0.82
CA TRP A 384 -5.66 -3.70 1.36
C TRP A 384 -5.98 -3.52 2.85
N TRP A 385 -5.00 -3.08 3.62
CA TRP A 385 -5.05 -2.76 5.05
C TRP A 385 -5.73 -3.86 5.88
N PHE A 386 -7.01 -3.72 6.31
CA PHE A 386 -7.71 -4.75 7.09
C PHE A 386 -7.97 -6.06 6.33
N LEU A 387 -7.75 -6.08 5.01
CA LEU A 387 -7.94 -7.23 4.15
C LEU A 387 -6.63 -7.85 3.65
N ASP A 388 -5.47 -7.33 4.04
CA ASP A 388 -4.14 -7.81 3.66
C ASP A 388 -3.69 -9.09 4.42
N GLN A 389 -4.63 -9.83 4.93
CA GLN A 389 -4.48 -11.06 5.69
C GLN A 389 -5.14 -12.25 4.98
N GLU A 390 -4.87 -13.48 5.44
CA GLU A 390 -5.25 -14.72 4.74
C GLU A 390 -6.70 -14.72 4.24
N ASN A 391 -7.67 -14.46 5.12
CA ASN A 391 -9.08 -14.50 4.73
C ASN A 391 -9.46 -13.38 3.74
N GLY A 392 -8.88 -12.19 3.93
CA GLY A 392 -9.10 -11.05 3.01
C GLY A 392 -8.49 -11.31 1.64
N MET A 393 -7.25 -11.83 1.58
CA MET A 393 -6.58 -12.20 0.33
C MET A 393 -7.32 -13.31 -0.41
N ARG A 394 -7.76 -14.37 0.31
CA ARG A 394 -8.56 -15.46 -0.30
C ARG A 394 -9.85 -14.92 -0.91
N ARG A 395 -10.62 -14.13 -0.15
CA ARG A 395 -11.87 -13.52 -0.64
C ARG A 395 -11.65 -12.59 -1.82
N GLN A 396 -10.58 -11.78 -1.81
CA GLN A 396 -10.24 -10.89 -2.92
C GLN A 396 -9.94 -11.70 -4.19
N MET A 397 -9.08 -12.73 -4.09
CA MET A 397 -8.74 -13.59 -5.23
C MET A 397 -9.93 -14.43 -5.72
N ASP A 398 -10.77 -14.92 -4.82
CA ASP A 398 -12.01 -15.65 -5.17
C ASP A 398 -12.99 -14.74 -5.93
N THR A 399 -13.17 -13.49 -5.47
CA THR A 399 -14.00 -12.50 -6.15
C THR A 399 -13.45 -12.16 -7.52
N LEU A 400 -12.14 -11.90 -7.62
CA LEU A 400 -11.47 -11.60 -8.88
C LEU A 400 -11.52 -12.78 -9.84
N SER A 401 -11.39 -14.01 -9.35
CA SER A 401 -11.51 -15.22 -10.17
C SER A 401 -12.92 -15.43 -10.74
N SER A 402 -13.93 -15.12 -9.91
CA SER A 402 -15.33 -15.35 -10.26
C SER A 402 -15.90 -14.34 -11.24
N LEU A 403 -15.42 -13.09 -11.18
CA LEU A 403 -15.99 -11.96 -11.93
C LEU A 403 -15.01 -11.38 -12.97
N GLY A 404 -13.75 -11.81 -12.94
CA GLY A 404 -12.70 -11.30 -13.79
C GLY A 404 -11.66 -12.36 -14.18
N LEU A 405 -10.42 -11.95 -14.37
CA LEU A 405 -9.31 -12.80 -14.80
C LEU A 405 -8.17 -12.77 -13.77
N LEU A 406 -8.17 -13.69 -12.81
CA LEU A 406 -7.10 -13.81 -11.81
C LEU A 406 -5.71 -13.90 -12.47
N SER A 407 -5.59 -14.56 -13.63
CA SER A 407 -4.33 -14.68 -14.36
C SER A 407 -3.70 -13.35 -14.81
N ARG A 408 -4.44 -12.25 -14.80
CA ARG A 408 -3.97 -10.90 -15.15
C ARG A 408 -3.70 -10.03 -13.92
N PHE A 409 -3.92 -10.55 -12.73
CA PHE A 409 -3.70 -9.84 -11.49
C PHE A 409 -2.22 -9.46 -11.31
N VAL A 410 -1.95 -8.21 -10.93
CA VAL A 410 -0.57 -7.69 -10.72
C VAL A 410 0.05 -8.14 -9.39
N GLY A 411 -0.68 -8.90 -8.59
CA GLY A 411 -0.17 -9.51 -7.37
C GLY A 411 -0.13 -8.59 -6.16
N MET A 412 0.75 -8.93 -5.23
CA MET A 412 0.88 -8.31 -3.90
C MET A 412 1.75 -7.06 -3.93
N LEU A 413 1.46 -6.14 -3.04
CA LEU A 413 2.25 -5.00 -2.59
C LEU A 413 2.37 -5.03 -1.06
N THR A 414 3.35 -4.35 -0.46
CA THR A 414 3.49 -4.38 1.01
C THR A 414 2.61 -3.37 1.71
N ASP A 415 2.36 -2.22 1.13
CA ASP A 415 1.73 -1.06 1.79
C ASP A 415 2.35 -0.77 3.17
N SER A 416 3.65 -0.93 3.31
CA SER A 416 4.32 -0.96 4.60
C SER A 416 5.37 0.15 4.74
N ARG A 417 5.54 0.60 5.99
CA ARG A 417 6.62 1.50 6.42
C ARG A 417 7.86 0.74 6.93
N SER A 418 7.79 -0.59 7.03
CA SER A 418 8.83 -1.41 7.65
C SER A 418 9.71 -2.12 6.63
N PHE A 419 11.02 -1.99 6.78
CA PHE A 419 12.04 -2.67 5.95
C PHE A 419 12.04 -4.20 6.07
N ILE A 420 11.29 -4.75 7.01
CA ILE A 420 11.18 -6.21 7.19
C ILE A 420 9.80 -6.76 6.84
N SER A 421 8.99 -6.01 6.09
CA SER A 421 7.64 -6.44 5.66
C SER A 421 7.63 -7.30 4.40
N TYR A 422 8.74 -7.49 3.71
CA TYR A 422 8.81 -8.28 2.48
C TYR A 422 8.40 -9.75 2.61
N PRO A 423 8.48 -10.42 3.78
CA PRO A 423 7.85 -11.71 4.00
C PRO A 423 6.34 -11.76 3.72
N ARG A 424 5.65 -10.61 3.63
CA ARG A 424 4.25 -10.54 3.18
C ARG A 424 4.07 -11.00 1.73
N HIS A 425 5.07 -10.81 0.85
CA HIS A 425 5.05 -11.39 -0.51
C HIS A 425 5.11 -12.91 -0.47
N GLU A 426 5.95 -13.50 0.41
CA GLU A 426 5.96 -14.94 0.65
C GLU A 426 4.61 -15.43 1.16
N TYR A 427 4.03 -14.73 2.13
CA TYR A 427 2.71 -15.04 2.70
C TYR A 427 1.62 -15.06 1.61
N PHE A 428 1.58 -14.03 0.76
CA PHE A 428 0.68 -13.97 -0.38
C PHE A 428 0.90 -15.12 -1.37
N ARG A 429 2.15 -15.37 -1.77
CA ARG A 429 2.50 -16.44 -2.73
C ARG A 429 2.09 -17.82 -2.22
N ARG A 430 2.21 -18.07 -0.91
CA ARG A 430 1.75 -19.30 -0.28
C ARG A 430 0.23 -19.42 -0.35
N ILE A 431 -0.51 -18.37 -0.05
CA ILE A 431 -1.97 -18.35 -0.15
C ILE A 431 -2.41 -18.59 -1.60
N LEU A 432 -1.80 -17.93 -2.57
CA LEU A 432 -2.08 -18.11 -3.99
C LEU A 432 -1.88 -19.57 -4.43
N CYS A 433 -0.72 -20.14 -4.09
CA CYS A 433 -0.40 -21.53 -4.43
C CYS A 433 -1.32 -22.53 -3.72
N ASP A 434 -1.75 -22.24 -2.49
CA ASP A 434 -2.66 -23.08 -1.73
C ASP A 434 -4.09 -23.08 -2.32
N ILE A 435 -4.59 -21.91 -2.74
CA ILE A 435 -5.89 -21.80 -3.44
C ILE A 435 -5.87 -22.62 -4.73
N ILE A 436 -4.88 -22.36 -5.59
CA ILE A 436 -4.79 -22.98 -6.91
C ILE A 436 -4.49 -24.49 -6.78
N GLY A 437 -3.58 -24.86 -5.88
CA GLY A 437 -3.28 -26.27 -5.61
C GLY A 437 -4.49 -27.04 -5.12
N THR A 438 -5.31 -26.42 -4.26
CA THR A 438 -6.56 -27.01 -3.78
C THR A 438 -7.56 -27.21 -4.92
N ASP A 439 -7.66 -26.29 -5.86
CA ASP A 439 -8.55 -26.42 -7.01
C ASP A 439 -8.09 -27.50 -8.00
N VAL A 440 -6.79 -27.69 -8.17
CA VAL A 440 -6.23 -28.81 -8.96
C VAL A 440 -6.54 -30.15 -8.29
N GLU A 441 -6.24 -30.29 -6.99
CA GLU A 441 -6.49 -31.51 -6.23
C GLU A 441 -8.00 -31.86 -6.14
N ALA A 442 -8.86 -30.86 -6.13
CA ALA A 442 -10.31 -31.03 -6.16
C ALA A 442 -10.89 -31.31 -7.56
N GLY A 443 -10.03 -31.35 -8.60
CA GLY A 443 -10.44 -31.58 -9.99
C GLY A 443 -11.18 -30.41 -10.66
N LYS A 444 -11.17 -29.23 -10.08
CA LYS A 444 -11.72 -28.01 -10.70
C LYS A 444 -10.82 -27.47 -11.81
N ILE A 445 -9.50 -27.72 -11.71
CA ILE A 445 -8.52 -27.46 -12.74
C ILE A 445 -7.92 -28.79 -13.17
N PRO A 446 -7.90 -29.12 -14.48
CA PRO A 446 -7.33 -30.37 -14.94
C PRO A 446 -5.82 -30.48 -14.63
N VAL A 447 -5.38 -31.61 -14.12
CA VAL A 447 -3.95 -31.87 -13.84
C VAL A 447 -3.08 -31.73 -15.11
N SER A 448 -3.64 -31.99 -16.29
CA SER A 448 -2.97 -31.78 -17.58
C SER A 448 -2.56 -30.33 -17.83
N GLU A 449 -3.21 -29.37 -17.15
CA GLU A 449 -2.94 -27.94 -17.29
C GLU A 449 -1.95 -27.39 -16.25
N ILE A 450 -1.23 -28.25 -15.54
CA ILE A 450 -0.33 -27.85 -14.46
C ILE A 450 0.76 -26.87 -14.92
N ASP A 451 1.23 -26.96 -16.16
CA ASP A 451 2.23 -26.01 -16.70
C ASP A 451 1.61 -24.64 -17.00
N THR A 452 0.34 -24.60 -17.39
CA THR A 452 -0.43 -23.35 -17.53
C THR A 452 -0.64 -22.69 -16.16
N VAL A 453 -0.97 -23.48 -15.15
CA VAL A 453 -1.12 -23.04 -13.76
C VAL A 453 0.21 -22.53 -13.20
N ALA A 454 1.31 -23.24 -13.44
CA ALA A 454 2.65 -22.84 -13.02
C ALA A 454 3.04 -21.47 -13.61
N ARG A 455 2.77 -21.25 -14.89
CA ARG A 455 2.97 -19.94 -15.55
C ARG A 455 2.08 -18.87 -14.90
N MET A 456 0.80 -19.14 -14.64
CA MET A 456 -0.11 -18.21 -13.99
C MET A 456 0.40 -17.79 -12.60
N VAL A 457 0.92 -18.71 -11.81
CA VAL A 457 1.52 -18.41 -10.50
C VAL A 457 2.72 -17.48 -10.63
N ARG A 458 3.62 -17.72 -11.59
CA ARG A 458 4.75 -16.82 -11.88
C ARG A 458 4.30 -15.45 -12.33
N ASP A 459 3.30 -15.40 -13.20
CA ASP A 459 2.77 -14.15 -13.75
C ASP A 459 2.17 -13.28 -12.65
N ILE A 460 1.31 -13.83 -11.80
CA ILE A 460 0.71 -13.11 -10.66
C ILE A 460 1.77 -12.70 -9.62
N SER A 461 2.76 -13.57 -9.38
CA SER A 461 3.78 -13.32 -8.36
C SER A 461 4.84 -12.30 -8.77
N TYR A 462 4.99 -12.01 -10.10
CA TYR A 462 6.05 -11.14 -10.58
C TYR A 462 5.80 -10.54 -11.99
N ASN A 463 5.57 -11.37 -13.04
CA ASN A 463 5.62 -10.90 -14.41
C ASN A 463 4.53 -9.88 -14.74
N ASN A 464 3.32 -10.03 -14.19
CA ASN A 464 2.21 -9.12 -14.45
C ASN A 464 2.54 -7.71 -13.95
N ALA A 465 3.07 -7.55 -12.74
CA ALA A 465 3.50 -6.26 -12.23
C ALA A 465 4.61 -5.65 -13.10
N ARG A 466 5.65 -6.42 -13.41
CA ARG A 466 6.75 -5.98 -14.26
C ARG A 466 6.28 -5.45 -15.61
N ASN A 467 5.40 -6.20 -16.27
CA ASN A 467 4.91 -5.87 -17.61
C ASN A 467 3.89 -4.72 -17.58
N ASN A 468 2.98 -4.68 -16.59
CA ASN A 468 1.96 -3.66 -16.49
C ASN A 468 2.56 -2.28 -16.24
N PHE A 469 3.57 -2.19 -15.35
CA PHE A 469 4.18 -0.91 -14.99
C PHE A 469 5.38 -0.52 -15.85
N GLY A 470 5.94 -1.45 -16.63
CA GLY A 470 7.09 -1.20 -17.51
C GLY A 470 8.41 -1.01 -16.75
N PHE A 471 8.61 -1.76 -15.66
CA PHE A 471 9.82 -1.71 -14.82
C PHE A 471 11.02 -2.45 -15.42
#